data_b4cf790c17425c1a920f3623a36b830f
#
_entry.id   b4cf790c17425c1a920f3623a36b830f
#
_cell.length_a   1.000
_cell.length_b   1.000
_cell.length_c   1.000
_cell.angle_alpha   90.00
_cell.angle_beta   90.00
_cell.angle_gamma   90.00
#
_symmetry.space_group_name_H-M   'P 1'
#
loop_
_entity.id
_entity.type
_entity.pdbx_description
1 polymer ?
#
loop_
_entity_poly.entity_id
_entity_poly.type
_entity_poly.pdbx_seq_one_letter_code
_entity_poly.pdbx_strand_id
1 'polypeptide(L)'
;MNINIDNFAAAKYDVFSMFNNRWALCTAGTPAEYNTMTIGWGTMGTIWGPPMKGKQIITVFLRESRRTSDILLEGERFTVCFFPGEKRKALGYLGMHSGHNEPDKISKTSLTPKMLDNAVGFEEAALTFVCKKIYTHLMGKEELPEFVRDTLYRDGDLHYIFMGEIEDVFGTIDE
;
A
#
# COMPACT_ATOMS: atom_id res chain seq x y z
N MET A 1 12.91 -13.82 10.55
CA MET A 1 11.82 -14.05 11.55
C MET A 1 10.49 -14.19 10.84
N ASN A 2 9.68 -15.20 11.20
CA ASN A 2 8.31 -15.36 10.67
C ASN A 2 7.36 -14.37 11.34
N ILE A 3 6.58 -13.64 10.55
CA ILE A 3 5.65 -12.59 11.02
C ILE A 3 4.22 -13.05 10.80
N ASN A 4 3.38 -12.82 11.82
CA ASN A 4 1.95 -13.04 11.81
C ASN A 4 1.24 -12.00 12.70
N ILE A 5 -0.09 -12.06 12.78
CA ILE A 5 -0.89 -11.08 13.54
C ILE A 5 -0.54 -11.02 15.04
N ASP A 6 -0.05 -12.11 15.61
CA ASP A 6 0.24 -12.18 17.05
C ASP A 6 1.58 -11.53 17.43
N ASN A 7 2.53 -11.45 16.49
CA ASN A 7 3.89 -11.00 16.77
C ASN A 7 4.34 -9.76 15.98
N PHE A 8 3.59 -9.34 14.96
CA PHE A 8 4.03 -8.26 14.06
C PHE A 8 4.32 -6.94 14.78
N ALA A 9 3.52 -6.60 15.80
CA ALA A 9 3.68 -5.33 16.51
C ALA A 9 4.97 -5.25 17.36
N ALA A 10 5.57 -6.38 17.68
CA ALA A 10 6.85 -6.47 18.40
C ALA A 10 8.07 -6.55 17.47
N ALA A 11 7.84 -6.75 16.17
CA ALA A 11 8.92 -6.85 15.18
C ALA A 11 9.55 -5.48 14.89
N LYS A 12 10.80 -5.51 14.44
CA LYS A 12 11.51 -4.29 14.04
C LYS A 12 11.37 -4.08 12.55
N TYR A 13 10.89 -2.89 12.17
CA TYR A 13 10.72 -2.49 10.78
C TYR A 13 11.61 -1.29 10.45
N ASP A 14 12.39 -1.40 9.39
CA ASP A 14 13.02 -0.23 8.77
C ASP A 14 12.02 0.42 7.81
N VAL A 15 11.04 1.14 8.37
CA VAL A 15 9.92 1.71 7.62
C VAL A 15 10.38 2.66 6.52
N PHE A 16 11.42 3.46 6.78
CA PHE A 16 11.95 4.38 5.78
C PHE A 16 12.51 3.64 4.58
N SER A 17 13.32 2.61 4.77
CA SER A 17 13.86 1.80 3.68
C SER A 17 12.77 0.97 2.98
N MET A 18 11.84 0.42 3.74
CA MET A 18 10.76 -0.40 3.20
C MET A 18 9.96 0.35 2.13
N PHE A 19 9.56 1.60 2.40
CA PHE A 19 8.83 2.40 1.41
C PHE A 19 9.76 3.09 0.41
N ASN A 20 10.73 3.88 0.88
CA ASN A 20 11.53 4.72 -0.01
C ASN A 20 12.46 3.93 -0.94
N ASN A 21 13.11 2.89 -0.41
CA ASN A 21 14.15 2.17 -1.15
C ASN A 21 13.63 0.89 -1.80
N ARG A 22 12.81 0.11 -1.10
CA ARG A 22 12.32 -1.18 -1.58
C ARG A 22 11.04 -1.05 -2.39
N TRP A 23 10.18 -0.10 -2.07
CA TRP A 23 8.82 0.08 -2.53
C TRP A 23 7.89 -1.04 -2.04
N ALA A 24 6.59 -0.77 -2.15
CA ALA A 24 5.56 -1.76 -1.89
C ALA A 24 4.53 -1.77 -3.02
N LEU A 25 3.72 -2.82 -3.09
CA LEU A 25 2.47 -2.79 -3.82
C LEU A 25 1.32 -2.52 -2.87
N CYS A 26 0.50 -1.52 -3.19
CA CYS A 26 -0.81 -1.35 -2.60
C CYS A 26 -1.85 -1.95 -3.54
N THR A 27 -2.60 -2.94 -3.07
CA THR A 27 -3.65 -3.60 -3.83
C THR A 27 -4.98 -3.36 -3.16
N ALA A 28 -5.93 -2.80 -3.88
CA ALA A 28 -7.29 -2.54 -3.43
C ALA A 28 -8.30 -3.43 -4.16
N GLY A 29 -9.38 -3.75 -3.48
CA GLY A 29 -10.48 -4.57 -4.02
C GLY A 29 -10.57 -5.96 -3.41
N THR A 30 -11.37 -6.78 -4.05
CA THR A 30 -11.68 -8.17 -3.66
C THR A 30 -11.16 -9.14 -4.72
N PRO A 31 -11.17 -10.46 -4.46
CA PRO A 31 -10.83 -11.45 -5.49
C PRO A 31 -11.62 -11.32 -6.80
N ALA A 32 -12.83 -10.76 -6.77
CA ALA A 32 -13.67 -10.56 -7.96
C ALA A 32 -13.25 -9.35 -8.80
N GLU A 33 -12.79 -8.27 -8.14
CA GLU A 33 -12.32 -7.06 -8.81
C GLU A 33 -11.25 -6.37 -7.95
N TYR A 34 -10.05 -6.25 -8.47
CA TYR A 34 -8.93 -5.61 -7.79
C TYR A 34 -7.98 -4.92 -8.75
N ASN A 35 -7.21 -4.00 -8.21
CA ASN A 35 -6.08 -3.40 -8.92
C ASN A 35 -4.95 -3.14 -7.93
N THR A 36 -3.73 -3.12 -8.44
CA THR A 36 -2.51 -2.85 -7.68
C THR A 36 -1.72 -1.69 -8.27
N MET A 37 -0.99 -0.99 -7.43
CA MET A 37 -0.01 0.00 -7.86
C MET A 37 1.19 0.01 -6.92
N THR A 38 2.33 0.41 -7.45
CA THR A 38 3.53 0.60 -6.65
C THR A 38 3.46 1.91 -5.88
N ILE A 39 3.84 1.84 -4.62
CA ILE A 39 3.97 2.99 -3.73
C ILE A 39 5.39 3.07 -3.15
N GLY A 40 5.91 4.27 -3.07
CA GLY A 40 7.19 4.58 -2.42
C GLY A 40 7.02 5.43 -1.16
N TRP A 41 5.79 5.81 -0.82
CA TRP A 41 5.45 6.62 0.34
C TRP A 41 4.47 5.88 1.23
N GLY A 42 4.74 5.88 2.53
CA GLY A 42 3.89 5.26 3.52
C GLY A 42 4.44 5.47 4.93
N THR A 43 3.60 5.22 5.91
CA THR A 43 3.97 5.27 7.33
C THR A 43 3.36 4.09 8.06
N MET A 44 3.97 3.69 9.16
CA MET A 44 3.46 2.72 10.11
C MET A 44 3.41 3.35 11.49
N GLY A 45 2.37 3.06 12.26
CA GLY A 45 2.23 3.63 13.59
C GLY A 45 0.96 3.18 14.29
N THR A 46 0.52 3.99 15.24
CA THR A 46 -0.68 3.73 16.02
C THR A 46 -1.60 4.94 16.03
N ILE A 47 -2.90 4.69 16.06
CA ILE A 47 -3.93 5.74 16.19
C ILE A 47 -5.11 5.20 17.00
N TRP A 48 -5.86 6.08 17.60
CA TRP A 48 -7.12 5.84 18.30
C TRP A 48 -7.10 4.66 19.29
N GLY A 49 -7.35 4.97 20.51
CA GLY A 49 -7.44 4.02 21.61
C GLY A 49 -6.89 4.61 22.91
N PRO A 50 -7.16 3.98 24.05
CA PRO A 50 -6.53 4.36 25.30
C PRO A 50 -5.01 4.12 25.23
N PRO A 51 -4.23 4.73 26.12
CA PRO A 51 -2.78 4.52 26.18
C PRO A 51 -2.43 3.03 26.12
N MET A 52 -1.42 2.67 25.31
CA MET A 52 -0.92 1.32 25.07
C MET A 52 -1.90 0.35 24.35
N LYS A 53 -3.05 0.83 23.89
CA LYS A 53 -4.06 0.04 23.16
C LYS A 53 -4.51 0.71 21.86
N GLY A 54 -3.66 1.54 21.27
CA GLY A 54 -3.93 2.14 19.95
C GLY A 54 -3.98 1.09 18.83
N LYS A 55 -4.81 1.37 17.82
CA LYS A 55 -4.86 0.54 16.62
C LYS A 55 -3.54 0.66 15.85
N GLN A 56 -2.97 -0.47 15.47
CA GLN A 56 -1.82 -0.50 14.57
C GLN A 56 -2.27 -0.20 13.14
N ILE A 57 -1.61 0.73 12.49
CA ILE A 57 -1.99 1.21 11.17
C ILE A 57 -0.83 1.25 10.19
N ILE A 58 -1.20 1.13 8.92
CA ILE A 58 -0.38 1.59 7.79
C ILE A 58 -1.12 2.72 7.09
N THR A 59 -0.41 3.82 6.83
CA THR A 59 -0.90 4.91 6.00
C THR A 59 -0.20 4.84 4.65
N VAL A 60 -0.97 4.90 3.57
CA VAL A 60 -0.48 4.91 2.18
C VAL A 60 -0.98 6.15 1.45
N PHE A 61 -0.20 6.57 0.44
CA PHE A 61 -0.46 7.74 -0.37
C PHE A 61 -0.63 7.30 -1.82
N LEU A 62 -1.83 7.47 -2.36
CA LEU A 62 -2.19 7.03 -3.71
C LEU A 62 -2.67 8.22 -4.53
N ARG A 63 -2.11 8.41 -5.74
CA ARG A 63 -2.56 9.46 -6.62
C ARG A 63 -4.02 9.28 -7.01
N GLU A 64 -4.75 10.40 -7.05
CA GLU A 64 -6.16 10.48 -7.43
C GLU A 64 -6.45 9.82 -8.78
N SER A 65 -5.57 10.00 -9.75
CA SER A 65 -5.71 9.44 -11.11
C SER A 65 -5.52 7.92 -11.23
N ARG A 66 -5.26 7.22 -10.14
CA ARG A 66 -4.98 5.78 -10.20
C ARG A 66 -6.21 4.92 -9.98
N ARG A 67 -6.40 3.88 -10.81
CA ARG A 67 -7.48 2.90 -10.68
C ARG A 67 -7.53 2.27 -9.28
N THR A 68 -6.38 2.05 -8.64
CA THR A 68 -6.32 1.54 -7.27
C THR A 68 -6.99 2.49 -6.28
N SER A 69 -6.86 3.80 -6.48
CA SER A 69 -7.51 4.83 -5.66
C SER A 69 -9.03 4.77 -5.80
N ASP A 70 -9.56 4.64 -7.03
CA ASP A 70 -11.01 4.52 -7.25
C ASP A 70 -11.59 3.33 -6.50
N ILE A 71 -10.95 2.16 -6.67
CA ILE A 71 -11.39 0.94 -6.01
C ILE A 71 -11.32 1.07 -4.49
N LEU A 72 -10.27 1.71 -3.96
CA LEU A 72 -10.12 1.88 -2.52
C LEU A 72 -11.05 2.94 -1.94
N LEU A 73 -11.45 3.93 -2.72
CA LEU A 73 -12.47 4.90 -2.28
C LEU A 73 -13.80 4.22 -1.97
N GLU A 74 -14.23 3.31 -2.83
CA GLU A 74 -15.47 2.56 -2.67
C GLU A 74 -15.32 1.32 -1.77
N GLY A 75 -14.11 0.71 -1.77
CA GLY A 75 -13.81 -0.51 -1.03
C GLY A 75 -13.44 -0.28 0.42
N GLU A 76 -13.40 -1.36 1.19
CA GLU A 76 -13.09 -1.33 2.63
C GLU A 76 -11.68 -1.83 2.95
N ARG A 77 -11.06 -2.64 2.08
CA ARG A 77 -9.79 -3.32 2.37
C ARG A 77 -8.76 -3.10 1.28
N PHE A 78 -7.52 -3.13 1.71
CA PHE A 78 -6.36 -3.14 0.83
C PHE A 78 -5.22 -3.95 1.46
N THR A 79 -4.28 -4.36 0.63
CA THR A 79 -3.03 -4.96 1.10
C THR A 79 -1.85 -4.05 0.82
N VAL A 80 -0.82 -4.16 1.67
CA VAL A 80 0.50 -3.59 1.42
C VAL A 80 1.50 -4.73 1.43
N CYS A 81 2.06 -5.02 0.24
CA CYS A 81 2.97 -6.13 0.03
C CYS A 81 4.39 -5.62 -0.23
N PHE A 82 5.36 -6.12 0.54
CA PHE A 82 6.79 -5.88 0.34
C PHE A 82 7.45 -7.11 -0.28
N PHE A 83 8.43 -6.90 -1.14
CA PHE A 83 9.02 -7.94 -1.98
C PHE A 83 10.53 -8.02 -1.84
N PRO A 84 11.13 -9.19 -2.14
CA PRO A 84 12.56 -9.30 -2.35
C PRO A 84 13.05 -8.43 -3.51
N GLY A 85 14.31 -8.03 -3.47
CA GLY A 85 14.89 -7.07 -4.42
C GLY A 85 14.81 -7.49 -5.89
N GLU A 86 14.80 -8.77 -6.19
CA GLU A 86 14.68 -9.30 -7.56
C GLU A 86 13.32 -8.96 -8.21
N LYS A 87 12.30 -8.64 -7.43
CA LYS A 87 10.99 -8.23 -7.96
C LYS A 87 10.90 -6.75 -8.35
N ARG A 88 11.97 -5.97 -8.14
CA ARG A 88 12.03 -4.54 -8.44
C ARG A 88 11.53 -4.15 -9.83
N LYS A 89 11.85 -4.98 -10.85
CA LYS A 89 11.41 -4.73 -12.23
C LYS A 89 9.88 -4.80 -12.35
N ALA A 90 9.25 -5.78 -11.71
CA ALA A 90 7.79 -5.92 -11.71
C ALA A 90 7.12 -4.74 -10.99
N LEU A 91 7.66 -4.33 -9.83
CA LEU A 91 7.16 -3.15 -9.13
C LEU A 91 7.28 -1.88 -9.99
N GLY A 92 8.43 -1.68 -10.65
CA GLY A 92 8.62 -0.56 -11.56
C GLY A 92 7.58 -0.50 -12.68
N TYR A 93 7.30 -1.65 -13.31
CA TYR A 93 6.27 -1.78 -14.32
C TYR A 93 4.88 -1.39 -13.79
N LEU A 94 4.46 -1.96 -12.67
CA LEU A 94 3.15 -1.71 -12.05
C LEU A 94 2.99 -0.25 -11.56
N GLY A 95 4.09 0.41 -11.23
CA GLY A 95 4.09 1.83 -10.87
C GLY A 95 3.88 2.77 -12.06
N MET A 96 4.46 2.42 -13.22
CA MET A 96 4.38 3.24 -14.44
C MET A 96 3.05 3.09 -15.19
N HIS A 97 2.39 1.93 -15.10
CA HIS A 97 1.18 1.62 -15.85
C HIS A 97 -0.06 1.74 -14.99
N SER A 98 -1.05 2.51 -15.45
CA SER A 98 -2.33 2.64 -14.78
C SER A 98 -3.28 1.51 -15.17
N GLY A 99 -4.01 0.95 -14.19
CA GLY A 99 -5.06 -0.03 -14.46
C GLY A 99 -6.25 0.52 -15.26
N HIS A 100 -6.36 1.83 -15.43
CA HIS A 100 -7.33 2.42 -16.36
C HIS A 100 -6.99 2.13 -17.81
N ASN A 101 -5.70 2.23 -18.16
CA ASN A 101 -5.23 2.05 -19.54
C ASN A 101 -4.81 0.60 -19.81
N GLU A 102 -4.46 -0.14 -18.77
CA GLU A 102 -3.92 -1.49 -18.85
C GLU A 102 -4.47 -2.36 -17.72
N PRO A 103 -5.72 -2.83 -17.83
CA PRO A 103 -6.38 -3.61 -16.78
C PRO A 103 -5.65 -4.93 -16.46
N ASP A 104 -4.99 -5.51 -17.45
CA ASP A 104 -4.25 -6.77 -17.37
C ASP A 104 -2.77 -6.63 -16.97
N LYS A 105 -2.34 -5.44 -16.55
CA LYS A 105 -0.92 -5.14 -16.28
C LYS A 105 -0.22 -6.12 -15.33
N ILE A 106 -0.94 -6.75 -14.40
CA ILE A 106 -0.36 -7.72 -13.47
C ILE A 106 0.13 -8.95 -14.24
N SER A 107 -0.62 -9.44 -15.22
CA SER A 107 -0.26 -10.60 -16.03
C SER A 107 1.01 -10.40 -16.87
N LYS A 108 1.43 -9.15 -17.05
CA LYS A 108 2.67 -8.77 -17.76
C LYS A 108 3.89 -8.73 -16.85
N THR A 109 3.74 -9.15 -15.61
CA THR A 109 4.81 -9.22 -14.61
C THR A 109 5.07 -10.65 -14.17
N SER A 110 6.13 -10.86 -13.40
CA SER A 110 6.45 -12.13 -12.76
C SER A 110 5.78 -12.29 -11.39
N LEU A 111 4.64 -11.64 -11.17
CA LEU A 111 3.91 -11.69 -9.90
C LEU A 111 2.61 -12.46 -10.06
N THR A 112 2.33 -13.32 -9.09
CA THR A 112 1.14 -14.17 -9.03
C THR A 112 0.21 -13.65 -7.95
N PRO A 113 -0.99 -13.17 -8.31
CA PRO A 113 -1.98 -12.76 -7.31
C PRO A 113 -2.34 -13.92 -6.38
N LYS A 114 -2.34 -13.64 -5.08
CA LYS A 114 -2.77 -14.54 -4.02
C LYS A 114 -4.11 -14.07 -3.49
N MET A 115 -5.14 -14.89 -3.70
CA MET A 115 -6.47 -14.58 -3.21
C MET A 115 -6.54 -14.83 -1.71
N LEU A 116 -6.93 -13.80 -0.97
CA LEU A 116 -7.23 -13.81 0.44
C LEU A 116 -8.74 -13.70 0.63
N ASP A 117 -9.25 -13.88 1.84
CA ASP A 117 -10.70 -13.90 2.09
C ASP A 117 -11.43 -12.69 1.48
N ASN A 118 -10.95 -11.48 1.77
CA ASN A 118 -11.57 -10.23 1.30
C ASN A 118 -10.53 -9.23 0.76
N ALA A 119 -9.41 -9.73 0.27
CA ALA A 119 -8.31 -8.91 -0.25
C ALA A 119 -7.46 -9.73 -1.24
N VAL A 120 -6.51 -9.07 -1.87
CA VAL A 120 -5.57 -9.74 -2.79
C VAL A 120 -4.14 -9.34 -2.43
N GLY A 121 -3.30 -10.34 -2.19
CA GLY A 121 -1.86 -10.21 -2.04
C GLY A 121 -1.10 -10.79 -3.24
N PHE A 122 0.14 -11.23 -3.01
CA PHE A 122 0.97 -11.88 -4.02
C PHE A 122 1.77 -13.03 -3.42
N GLU A 123 1.94 -14.11 -4.16
CA GLU A 123 2.69 -15.28 -3.70
C GLU A 123 4.17 -14.96 -3.43
N GLU A 124 4.74 -14.05 -4.23
CA GLU A 124 6.15 -13.66 -4.13
C GLU A 124 6.42 -12.56 -3.08
N ALA A 125 5.40 -12.10 -2.37
CA ALA A 125 5.60 -11.11 -1.31
C ALA A 125 6.36 -11.73 -0.13
N ALA A 126 7.41 -11.05 0.31
CA ALA A 126 8.12 -11.42 1.53
C ALA A 126 7.30 -11.10 2.78
N LEU A 127 6.55 -9.99 2.75
CA LEU A 127 5.70 -9.56 3.85
C LEU A 127 4.43 -8.92 3.30
N THR A 128 3.28 -9.34 3.80
CA THR A 128 1.97 -8.82 3.41
C THR A 128 1.20 -8.35 4.65
N PHE A 129 0.72 -7.12 4.61
CA PHE A 129 -0.23 -6.57 5.56
C PHE A 129 -1.60 -6.49 4.91
N VAL A 130 -2.64 -7.00 5.56
CA VAL A 130 -4.05 -6.83 5.20
C VAL A 130 -4.63 -5.74 6.09
N CYS A 131 -5.17 -4.71 5.46
CA CYS A 131 -5.60 -3.50 6.14
C CYS A 131 -7.08 -3.21 5.87
N LYS A 132 -7.81 -2.85 6.91
CA LYS A 132 -9.15 -2.27 6.82
C LYS A 132 -9.03 -0.74 6.76
N LYS A 133 -9.56 -0.15 5.71
CA LYS A 133 -9.61 1.32 5.58
C LYS A 133 -10.42 1.92 6.72
N ILE A 134 -9.81 2.82 7.49
CA ILE A 134 -10.43 3.52 8.63
C ILE A 134 -10.50 5.02 8.44
N TYR A 135 -9.72 5.57 7.50
CA TYR A 135 -9.73 7.01 7.20
C TYR A 135 -9.28 7.24 5.76
N THR A 136 -9.89 8.26 5.13
CA THR A 136 -9.52 8.72 3.79
C THR A 136 -9.62 10.23 3.74
N HIS A 137 -8.61 10.87 3.15
CA HIS A 137 -8.63 12.30 2.87
C HIS A 137 -7.81 12.61 1.63
N LEU A 138 -8.32 13.45 0.74
CA LEU A 138 -7.52 14.01 -0.35
C LEU A 138 -6.64 15.13 0.23
N MET A 139 -5.35 15.13 -0.10
CA MET A 139 -4.45 16.21 0.30
C MET A 139 -4.98 17.54 -0.20
N GLY A 140 -5.06 18.53 0.70
CA GLY A 140 -5.44 19.89 0.33
C GLY A 140 -4.31 20.60 -0.38
N LYS A 141 -4.57 21.14 -1.57
CA LYS A 141 -3.56 21.82 -2.37
C LYS A 141 -3.01 23.07 -1.65
N GLU A 142 -3.86 23.75 -0.90
CA GLU A 142 -3.49 24.99 -0.20
C GLU A 142 -2.63 24.75 1.04
N GLU A 143 -2.67 23.54 1.61
CA GLU A 143 -1.85 23.14 2.75
C GLU A 143 -0.45 22.64 2.35
N LEU A 144 -0.21 22.44 1.03
CA LEU A 144 1.09 21.99 0.54
C LEU A 144 2.10 23.15 0.54
N PRO A 145 3.37 22.88 0.93
CA PRO A 145 4.46 23.83 0.69
C PRO A 145 4.52 24.20 -0.80
N GLU A 146 4.75 25.48 -1.10
CA GLU A 146 4.79 26.01 -2.49
C GLU A 146 5.70 25.18 -3.38
N PHE A 147 6.92 24.86 -2.92
CA PHE A 147 7.85 24.04 -3.67
C PHE A 147 7.28 22.65 -4.01
N VAL A 148 6.59 21.99 -3.09
CA VAL A 148 5.98 20.66 -3.30
C VAL A 148 4.85 20.76 -4.31
N ARG A 149 3.98 21.76 -4.15
CA ARG A 149 2.88 22.03 -5.07
C ARG A 149 3.35 22.27 -6.49
N ASP A 150 4.39 23.07 -6.66
CA ASP A 150 4.87 23.52 -7.97
C ASP A 150 5.78 22.50 -8.67
N THR A 151 6.30 21.52 -7.95
CA THR A 151 7.16 20.47 -8.52
C THR A 151 6.43 19.12 -8.64
N LEU A 152 5.83 18.62 -7.58
CA LEU A 152 5.25 17.28 -7.52
C LEU A 152 3.77 17.24 -7.92
N TYR A 153 3.06 18.37 -7.81
CA TYR A 153 1.62 18.46 -8.05
C TYR A 153 1.25 19.55 -9.07
N ARG A 154 2.17 19.85 -9.99
CA ARG A 154 1.92 20.84 -11.06
C ARG A 154 0.73 20.46 -11.94
N ASP A 155 0.52 19.16 -12.16
CA ASP A 155 -0.58 18.58 -12.94
C ASP A 155 -1.92 18.56 -12.18
N GLY A 156 -1.91 18.88 -10.88
CA GLY A 156 -3.09 18.84 -10.01
C GLY A 156 -3.49 17.45 -9.54
N ASP A 157 -2.78 16.39 -9.92
CA ASP A 157 -3.04 15.00 -9.51
C ASP A 157 -2.56 14.76 -8.08
N LEU A 158 -3.37 15.11 -7.10
CA LEU A 158 -3.06 15.02 -5.68
C LEU A 158 -3.06 13.55 -5.19
N HIS A 159 -2.57 13.35 -3.98
CA HIS A 159 -2.65 12.04 -3.32
C HIS A 159 -3.82 12.00 -2.34
N TYR A 160 -4.55 10.89 -2.37
CA TYR A 160 -5.34 10.48 -1.23
C TYR A 160 -4.43 9.92 -0.13
N ILE A 161 -4.77 10.25 1.11
CA ILE A 161 -4.24 9.63 2.32
C ILE A 161 -5.21 8.54 2.72
N PHE A 162 -4.80 7.28 2.70
CA PHE A 162 -5.60 6.17 3.20
C PHE A 162 -4.94 5.61 4.44
N MET A 163 -5.62 5.61 5.57
CA MET A 163 -5.18 4.90 6.77
C MET A 163 -5.90 3.57 6.87
N GLY A 164 -5.14 2.50 7.03
CA GLY A 164 -5.66 1.16 7.24
C GLY A 164 -5.27 0.59 8.59
N GLU A 165 -6.25 0.12 9.36
CA GLU A 165 -6.01 -0.73 10.52
C GLU A 165 -5.51 -2.09 10.04
N ILE A 166 -4.40 -2.59 10.60
CA ILE A 166 -3.86 -3.90 10.27
C ILE A 166 -4.78 -4.95 10.89
N GLU A 167 -5.44 -5.75 10.05
CA GLU A 167 -6.32 -6.86 10.46
C GLU A 167 -5.62 -8.21 10.37
N ASP A 168 -4.65 -8.36 9.46
CA ASP A 168 -3.83 -9.55 9.33
C ASP A 168 -2.46 -9.21 8.74
N VAL A 169 -1.48 -10.05 9.03
CA VAL A 169 -0.12 -9.93 8.49
C VAL A 169 0.54 -11.29 8.43
N PHE A 170 1.28 -11.54 7.37
CA PHE A 170 2.04 -12.77 7.21
C PHE A 170 3.26 -12.58 6.32
N GLY A 171 4.25 -13.39 6.52
CA GLY A 171 5.50 -13.39 5.75
C GLY A 171 6.73 -13.44 6.64
N THR A 172 7.83 -12.92 6.12
CA THR A 172 9.12 -12.91 6.81
C THR A 172 9.78 -11.55 6.71
N ILE A 173 10.53 -11.19 7.75
CA ILE A 173 11.48 -10.08 7.71
C ILE A 173 12.87 -10.62 8.03
N ASP A 174 13.89 -10.09 7.35
CA ASP A 174 15.29 -10.36 7.68
C ASP A 174 15.60 -9.73 9.04
N GLU A 175 16.37 -10.44 9.86
CA GLU A 175 16.83 -9.97 11.18
C GLU A 175 17.95 -8.96 11.05
#